data_a864d4168153a8aa1d0c29f773a4dd70
#
_entry.id   a864d4168153a8aa1d0c29f773a4dd70
#
_cell.length_a   1.000
_cell.length_b   1.000
_cell.length_c   1.000
_cell.angle_alpha   90.00
_cell.angle_beta   90.00
_cell.angle_gamma   90.00
#
_symmetry.space_group_name_H-M   'P 1'
#
loop_
_entity.id
_entity.type
_entity.pdbx_description
1 polymer ?
#
loop_
_entity_poly.entity_id
_entity_poly.type
_entity_poly.pdbx_seq_one_letter_code
_entity_poly.pdbx_strand_id
1 'polypeptide(L)'
;MLEVRAVADARSQTVRACFERLFERKGVPQAIRSDNGVPFASSTGVLGLSKLSAWWVALGIDLERGRPGCPQDNGGHERLHLDIERELRGEEQQASFDEWRRVFNEERPHEALAMKRPAELYQPSPRKFAGSPEDLTYPKMEARRVKATGHIHYGKHSIFISTALSGWSVGLEPCEQRKFNVHFGQLLLGQYDEAIASFQRSDATKTEKEST
;
A
#
# COMPACT_ATOMS: atom_id res chain seq x y z
N MET A 1 18.07 -5.79 -2.14
CA MET A 1 17.15 -5.86 -0.97
C MET A 1 17.33 -4.63 -0.09
N LEU A 2 16.24 -3.95 0.32
CA LEU A 2 16.36 -2.70 1.07
C LEU A 2 16.35 -2.90 2.59
N GLU A 3 15.56 -3.83 3.06
CA GLU A 3 15.38 -4.12 4.48
C GLU A 3 15.08 -5.59 4.71
N VAL A 4 15.64 -6.17 5.75
CA VAL A 4 15.25 -7.44 6.38
C VAL A 4 15.20 -7.16 7.86
N ARG A 5 14.08 -7.46 8.50
CA ARG A 5 13.91 -7.13 9.90
C ARG A 5 13.14 -8.20 10.66
N ALA A 6 13.69 -8.61 11.78
CA ALA A 6 12.93 -9.34 12.78
C ALA A 6 11.94 -8.37 13.46
N VAL A 7 10.68 -8.74 13.49
CA VAL A 7 9.62 -7.95 14.14
C VAL A 7 8.91 -8.83 15.18
N ALA A 8 8.51 -8.21 16.29
CA ALA A 8 7.80 -8.92 17.34
C ALA A 8 6.39 -9.38 16.90
N ASP A 9 5.78 -8.66 15.97
CA ASP A 9 4.48 -8.97 15.39
C ASP A 9 4.32 -8.34 14.00
N ALA A 10 3.34 -8.83 13.25
CA ALA A 10 2.97 -8.31 11.92
C ALA A 10 1.81 -7.30 11.98
N ARG A 11 1.58 -6.62 13.12
CA ARG A 11 0.53 -5.61 13.23
C ARG A 11 0.83 -4.42 12.32
N SER A 12 -0.24 -3.83 11.78
CA SER A 12 -0.10 -2.69 10.84
C SER A 12 0.74 -1.56 11.40
N GLN A 13 0.71 -1.30 12.70
CA GLN A 13 1.48 -0.24 13.34
C GLN A 13 2.98 -0.56 13.38
N THR A 14 3.35 -1.80 13.73
CA THR A 14 4.74 -2.27 13.74
C THR A 14 5.33 -2.23 12.34
N VAL A 15 4.59 -2.75 11.36
CA VAL A 15 5.00 -2.76 9.95
C VAL A 15 5.12 -1.35 9.39
N ARG A 16 4.17 -0.46 9.71
CA ARG A 16 4.22 0.95 9.32
C ARG A 16 5.48 1.63 9.83
N ALA A 17 5.85 1.45 11.10
CA ALA A 17 7.07 2.03 11.66
C ALA A 17 8.35 1.53 10.95
N CYS A 18 8.35 0.29 10.41
CA CYS A 18 9.44 -0.20 9.57
C CYS A 18 9.51 0.54 8.23
N PHE A 19 8.36 0.75 7.58
CA PHE A 19 8.30 1.52 6.32
C PHE A 19 8.67 3.00 6.51
N GLU A 20 8.24 3.64 7.60
CA GLU A 20 8.62 5.04 7.90
C GLU A 20 10.14 5.17 7.96
N ARG A 21 10.83 4.32 8.74
CA ARG A 21 12.31 4.30 8.80
C ARG A 21 12.97 3.99 7.45
N LEU A 22 12.36 3.10 6.67
CA LEU A 22 12.86 2.77 5.33
C LEU A 22 12.73 3.98 4.39
N PHE A 23 11.59 4.66 4.40
CA PHE A 23 11.35 5.82 3.56
C PHE A 23 12.21 7.03 3.95
N GLU A 24 12.51 7.22 5.24
CA GLU A 24 13.47 8.23 5.71
C GLU A 24 14.86 8.02 5.11
N ARG A 25 15.31 6.76 5.01
CA ARG A 25 16.66 6.42 4.54
C ARG A 25 16.76 6.29 3.01
N LYS A 26 15.71 5.85 2.36
CA LYS A 26 15.74 5.43 0.94
C LYS A 26 14.83 6.26 0.03
N GLY A 27 14.02 7.15 0.63
CA GLY A 27 12.98 7.89 -0.06
C GLY A 27 11.69 7.08 -0.27
N VAL A 28 10.63 7.78 -0.66
CA VAL A 28 9.31 7.21 -0.93
C VAL A 28 9.28 6.59 -2.32
N PRO A 29 8.97 5.30 -2.47
CA PRO A 29 8.92 4.67 -3.79
C PRO A 29 7.73 5.18 -4.62
N GLN A 30 7.77 4.96 -5.92
CA GLN A 30 6.65 5.24 -6.80
C GLN A 30 5.52 4.23 -6.60
N ALA A 31 5.86 2.95 -6.49
CA ALA A 31 4.90 1.87 -6.28
C ALA A 31 5.41 0.87 -5.24
N ILE A 32 4.48 0.18 -4.58
CA ILE A 32 4.77 -0.97 -3.72
C ILE A 32 3.95 -2.15 -4.19
N ARG A 33 4.66 -3.25 -4.49
CA ARG A 33 4.05 -4.55 -4.72
C ARG A 33 3.99 -5.32 -3.41
N SER A 34 2.80 -5.80 -3.06
CA SER A 34 2.59 -6.63 -1.88
C SER A 34 1.71 -7.84 -2.21
N ASP A 35 1.75 -8.84 -1.34
CA ASP A 35 0.74 -9.88 -1.33
C ASP A 35 -0.63 -9.32 -0.91
N ASN A 36 -1.66 -10.18 -0.98
CA ASN A 36 -3.01 -9.83 -0.58
C ASN A 36 -3.29 -10.16 0.91
N GLY A 37 -2.24 -10.45 1.68
CA GLY A 37 -2.32 -10.78 3.10
C GLY A 37 -2.37 -9.57 4.02
N VAL A 38 -2.75 -9.81 5.27
CA VAL A 38 -2.65 -8.82 6.36
C VAL A 38 -1.16 -8.62 6.71
N PRO A 39 -0.70 -7.39 6.93
CA PRO A 39 -1.44 -6.13 7.07
C PRO A 39 -1.58 -5.31 5.78
N PHE A 40 -1.14 -5.82 4.63
CA PHE A 40 -1.05 -5.07 3.38
C PHE A 40 -2.40 -4.92 2.69
N ALA A 41 -3.28 -5.90 2.83
CA ALA A 41 -4.62 -5.90 2.28
C ALA A 41 -5.68 -6.27 3.32
N SER A 42 -6.96 -6.03 2.97
CA SER A 42 -8.12 -6.37 3.78
C SER A 42 -9.22 -6.94 2.89
N SER A 43 -9.73 -8.10 3.24
CA SER A 43 -10.85 -8.73 2.51
C SER A 43 -12.16 -7.94 2.61
N THR A 44 -12.32 -7.10 3.63
CA THR A 44 -13.52 -6.28 3.87
C THR A 44 -13.36 -4.83 3.44
N GLY A 45 -12.14 -4.38 3.19
CA GLY A 45 -11.83 -3.02 2.76
C GLY A 45 -12.33 -2.73 1.34
N VAL A 46 -12.75 -1.48 1.09
CA VAL A 46 -13.03 -1.03 -0.28
C VAL A 46 -11.75 -1.17 -1.12
N LEU A 47 -11.84 -1.71 -2.33
CA LEU A 47 -10.69 -2.06 -3.18
C LEU A 47 -9.62 -2.90 -2.44
N GLY A 48 -10.00 -3.67 -1.42
CA GLY A 48 -9.06 -4.43 -0.61
C GLY A 48 -8.10 -3.58 0.24
N LEU A 49 -8.36 -2.29 0.44
CA LEU A 49 -7.50 -1.41 1.23
C LEU A 49 -7.49 -1.81 2.70
N SER A 50 -6.30 -1.88 3.26
CA SER A 50 -6.02 -1.89 4.70
C SER A 50 -5.66 -0.49 5.18
N LYS A 51 -5.55 -0.27 6.49
CA LYS A 51 -5.04 1.00 7.03
C LYS A 51 -3.62 1.31 6.56
N LEU A 52 -2.79 0.28 6.38
CA LEU A 52 -1.42 0.43 5.89
C LEU A 52 -1.38 0.83 4.41
N SER A 53 -2.12 0.12 3.56
CA SER A 53 -2.16 0.47 2.13
C SER A 53 -2.90 1.79 1.86
N ALA A 54 -3.89 2.17 2.67
CA ALA A 54 -4.47 3.51 2.62
C ALA A 54 -3.44 4.60 2.93
N TRP A 55 -2.56 4.37 3.92
CA TRP A 55 -1.47 5.30 4.20
C TRP A 55 -0.47 5.40 3.03
N TRP A 56 -0.15 4.29 2.34
CA TRP A 56 0.69 4.33 1.14
C TRP A 56 0.06 5.17 0.02
N VAL A 57 -1.23 4.98 -0.23
CA VAL A 57 -1.97 5.82 -1.20
C VAL A 57 -1.93 7.30 -0.82
N ALA A 58 -2.08 7.61 0.48
CA ALA A 58 -1.97 8.98 0.97
C ALA A 58 -0.58 9.59 0.78
N LEU A 59 0.48 8.77 0.74
CA LEU A 59 1.84 9.18 0.36
C LEU A 59 2.05 9.29 -1.16
N GLY A 60 1.03 9.03 -1.97
CA GLY A 60 1.13 9.00 -3.42
C GLY A 60 1.95 7.81 -3.93
N ILE A 61 1.84 6.66 -3.25
CA ILE A 61 2.45 5.41 -3.67
C ILE A 61 1.38 4.56 -4.38
N ASP A 62 1.68 4.09 -5.57
CA ASP A 62 0.81 3.19 -6.32
C ASP A 62 0.84 1.79 -5.70
N LEU A 63 -0.32 1.15 -5.66
CA LEU A 63 -0.46 -0.19 -5.11
C LEU A 63 -0.44 -1.21 -6.26
N GLU A 64 0.61 -2.04 -6.28
CA GLU A 64 0.67 -3.20 -7.15
C GLU A 64 0.31 -4.45 -6.36
N ARG A 65 -0.68 -5.19 -6.82
CA ARG A 65 -1.10 -6.44 -6.18
C ARG A 65 -0.90 -7.62 -7.11
N GLY A 66 -0.44 -8.74 -6.54
CA GLY A 66 -0.39 -10.00 -7.26
C GLY A 66 -1.81 -10.41 -7.69
N ARG A 67 -1.92 -11.03 -8.87
CA ARG A 67 -3.21 -11.54 -9.36
C ARG A 67 -3.71 -12.63 -8.41
N PRO A 68 -5.00 -12.61 -8.04
CA PRO A 68 -5.58 -13.67 -7.20
C PRO A 68 -5.36 -15.04 -7.83
N GLY A 69 -4.88 -16.01 -7.05
CA GLY A 69 -4.64 -17.38 -7.52
C GLY A 69 -3.43 -17.58 -8.44
N CYS A 70 -2.55 -16.59 -8.57
CA CYS A 70 -1.33 -16.66 -9.37
C CYS A 70 -0.07 -16.57 -8.49
N PRO A 71 0.30 -17.61 -7.72
CA PRO A 71 1.49 -17.61 -6.86
C PRO A 71 2.77 -17.35 -7.63
N GLN A 72 2.84 -17.77 -8.90
CA GLN A 72 4.00 -17.53 -9.76
C GLN A 72 4.34 -16.04 -9.94
N ASP A 73 3.42 -15.13 -9.72
CA ASP A 73 3.67 -13.68 -9.74
C ASP A 73 4.63 -13.25 -8.62
N ASN A 74 4.74 -14.05 -7.56
CA ASN A 74 5.59 -13.82 -6.39
C ASN A 74 6.76 -14.81 -6.25
N GLY A 75 7.02 -15.67 -7.26
CA GLY A 75 8.02 -16.75 -7.17
C GLY A 75 9.42 -16.28 -6.76
N GLY A 76 9.86 -15.10 -7.22
CA GLY A 76 11.12 -14.49 -6.78
C GLY A 76 11.14 -14.12 -5.30
N HIS A 77 10.02 -13.66 -4.77
CA HIS A 77 9.86 -13.29 -3.36
C HIS A 77 9.79 -14.53 -2.45
N GLU A 78 9.08 -15.57 -2.89
CA GLU A 78 9.02 -16.86 -2.18
C GLU A 78 10.41 -17.50 -2.07
N ARG A 79 11.18 -17.52 -3.18
CA ARG A 79 12.54 -18.01 -3.16
C ARG A 79 13.43 -17.23 -2.21
N LEU A 80 13.32 -15.91 -2.20
CA LEU A 80 14.06 -15.05 -1.28
C LEU A 80 13.73 -15.37 0.19
N HIS A 81 12.46 -15.60 0.52
CA HIS A 81 12.07 -16.03 1.88
C HIS A 81 12.68 -17.36 2.26
N LEU A 82 12.68 -18.34 1.35
CA LEU A 82 13.31 -19.63 1.58
C LEU A 82 14.82 -19.51 1.81
N ASP A 83 15.52 -18.65 1.08
CA ASP A 83 16.94 -18.41 1.27
C ASP A 83 17.23 -17.75 2.63
N ILE A 84 16.43 -16.74 3.02
CA ILE A 84 16.52 -16.11 4.34
C ILE A 84 16.27 -17.15 5.46
N GLU A 85 15.19 -17.92 5.36
CA GLU A 85 14.85 -18.92 6.35
C GLU A 85 15.93 -20.02 6.49
N ARG A 86 16.50 -20.44 5.38
CA ARG A 86 17.57 -21.45 5.37
C ARG A 86 18.86 -20.94 5.97
N GLU A 87 19.27 -19.72 5.60
CA GLU A 87 20.58 -19.17 5.97
C GLU A 87 20.57 -18.49 7.36
N LEU A 88 19.43 -18.02 7.83
CA LEU A 88 19.27 -17.37 9.13
C LEU A 88 18.46 -18.21 10.14
N ARG A 89 18.36 -19.52 9.91
CA ARG A 89 17.65 -20.41 10.80
C ARG A 89 18.25 -20.39 12.23
N GLY A 90 17.43 -19.99 13.21
CA GLY A 90 17.85 -19.86 14.61
C GLY A 90 18.55 -18.54 14.95
N GLU A 91 18.73 -17.66 13.98
CA GLU A 91 19.24 -16.31 14.19
C GLU A 91 18.06 -15.35 14.46
N GLU A 92 18.03 -14.77 15.65
CA GLU A 92 16.99 -13.80 16.04
C GLU A 92 17.52 -12.36 16.15
N GLN A 93 18.85 -12.20 16.04
CA GLN A 93 19.49 -10.90 16.21
C GLN A 93 19.44 -10.08 14.91
N GLN A 94 19.03 -8.83 15.02
CA GLN A 94 18.98 -7.91 13.87
C GLN A 94 20.33 -7.77 13.17
N ALA A 95 21.45 -7.89 13.88
CA ALA A 95 22.80 -7.84 13.31
C ALA A 95 23.05 -8.94 12.26
N SER A 96 22.56 -10.15 12.49
CA SER A 96 22.66 -11.26 11.53
C SER A 96 21.84 -10.97 10.26
N PHE A 97 20.65 -10.39 10.40
CA PHE A 97 19.83 -9.96 9.26
C PHE A 97 20.49 -8.81 8.47
N ASP A 98 21.13 -7.87 9.16
CA ASP A 98 21.81 -6.75 8.53
C ASP A 98 23.05 -7.21 7.76
N GLU A 99 23.82 -8.15 8.33
CA GLU A 99 24.97 -8.73 7.65
C GLU A 99 24.55 -9.57 6.45
N TRP A 100 23.50 -10.40 6.60
CA TRP A 100 22.97 -11.18 5.48
C TRP A 100 22.51 -10.28 4.33
N ARG A 101 21.81 -9.18 4.65
CA ARG A 101 21.40 -8.18 3.66
C ARG A 101 22.58 -7.51 2.99
N ARG A 102 23.64 -7.20 3.73
CA ARG A 102 24.87 -6.63 3.18
C ARG A 102 25.51 -7.60 2.17
N VAL A 103 25.74 -8.84 2.57
CA VAL A 103 26.29 -9.89 1.69
C VAL A 103 25.43 -10.07 0.44
N PHE A 104 24.09 -10.16 0.60
CA PHE A 104 23.16 -10.29 -0.51
C PHE A 104 23.29 -9.15 -1.53
N ASN A 105 23.42 -7.91 -1.06
CA ASN A 105 23.44 -6.74 -1.94
C ASN A 105 24.83 -6.42 -2.53
N GLU A 106 25.90 -6.64 -1.76
CA GLU A 106 27.21 -6.10 -2.05
C GLU A 106 28.20 -7.18 -2.52
N GLU A 107 27.95 -8.45 -2.20
CA GLU A 107 28.88 -9.53 -2.51
C GLU A 107 28.31 -10.56 -3.49
N ARG A 108 27.02 -10.89 -3.41
CA ARG A 108 26.39 -11.93 -4.24
C ARG A 108 26.04 -11.41 -5.62
N PRO A 109 26.61 -11.99 -6.71
CA PRO A 109 26.12 -11.72 -8.06
C PRO A 109 24.80 -12.45 -8.30
N HIS A 110 23.90 -11.83 -9.04
CA HIS A 110 22.59 -12.39 -9.35
C HIS A 110 22.42 -12.62 -10.85
N GLU A 111 22.06 -13.84 -11.23
CA GLU A 111 21.85 -14.20 -12.63
C GLU A 111 20.79 -13.32 -13.31
N ALA A 112 19.67 -13.06 -12.64
CA ALA A 112 18.62 -12.17 -13.12
C ALA A 112 19.07 -10.71 -13.34
N LEU A 113 20.23 -10.32 -12.79
CA LEU A 113 20.85 -9.01 -12.96
C LEU A 113 22.10 -9.08 -13.86
N ALA A 114 22.19 -10.07 -14.75
CA ALA A 114 23.35 -10.32 -15.58
C ALA A 114 24.66 -10.43 -14.76
N MET A 115 24.61 -11.19 -13.67
CA MET A 115 25.72 -11.41 -12.73
C MET A 115 26.22 -10.13 -12.01
N LYS A 116 25.44 -9.05 -12.05
CA LYS A 116 25.73 -7.85 -11.24
C LYS A 116 25.18 -8.00 -9.83
N ARG A 117 25.75 -7.25 -8.90
CA ARG A 117 25.26 -7.16 -7.52
C ARG A 117 24.13 -6.14 -7.43
N PRO A 118 23.10 -6.35 -6.60
CA PRO A 118 22.01 -5.40 -6.45
C PRO A 118 22.46 -3.98 -6.09
N ALA A 119 23.51 -3.83 -5.29
CA ALA A 119 24.03 -2.52 -4.90
C ALA A 119 24.58 -1.70 -6.08
N GLU A 120 25.04 -2.34 -7.15
CA GLU A 120 25.55 -1.66 -8.36
C GLU A 120 24.43 -1.01 -9.18
N LEU A 121 23.20 -1.52 -9.06
CA LEU A 121 22.06 -1.09 -9.88
C LEU A 121 21.07 -0.24 -9.11
N TYR A 122 21.06 -0.35 -7.77
CA TYR A 122 20.10 0.33 -6.94
C TYR A 122 20.36 1.84 -6.87
N GLN A 123 19.28 2.62 -7.06
CA GLN A 123 19.27 4.06 -6.82
C GLN A 123 18.17 4.40 -5.84
N PRO A 124 18.47 5.22 -4.81
CA PRO A 124 17.43 5.72 -3.89
C PRO A 124 16.37 6.53 -4.63
N SER A 125 15.15 6.52 -4.11
CA SER A 125 14.10 7.36 -4.65
C SER A 125 14.44 8.85 -4.42
N PRO A 126 14.22 9.71 -5.42
CA PRO A 126 14.38 11.16 -5.25
C PRO A 126 13.28 11.78 -4.38
N ARG A 127 12.16 11.08 -4.18
CA ARG A 127 11.04 11.54 -3.36
C ARG A 127 11.38 11.39 -1.87
N LYS A 128 11.67 12.50 -1.21
CA LYS A 128 11.98 12.49 0.23
C LYS A 128 10.73 12.23 1.06
N PHE A 129 10.87 11.44 2.11
CA PHE A 129 9.80 11.25 3.10
C PHE A 129 9.79 12.44 4.07
N ALA A 130 8.70 13.20 4.05
CA ALA A 130 8.48 14.36 4.91
C ALA A 130 7.53 14.06 6.09
N GLY A 131 7.38 12.79 6.44
CA GLY A 131 6.37 12.34 7.38
C GLY A 131 5.05 11.98 6.69
N SER A 132 4.09 11.51 7.48
CA SER A 132 2.74 11.22 6.96
C SER A 132 1.99 12.52 6.71
N PRO A 133 1.24 12.63 5.59
CA PRO A 133 0.37 13.78 5.38
C PRO A 133 -0.73 13.81 6.45
N GLU A 134 -1.16 15.01 6.84
CA GLU A 134 -2.27 15.17 7.79
C GLU A 134 -3.59 14.69 7.20
N ASP A 135 -3.83 15.00 5.92
CA ASP A 135 -5.00 14.58 5.15
C ASP A 135 -4.77 14.73 3.65
N LEU A 136 -5.70 14.20 2.84
CA LEU A 136 -5.74 14.42 1.41
C LEU A 136 -6.59 15.64 1.06
N THR A 137 -6.16 16.39 0.05
CA THR A 137 -6.87 17.57 -0.44
C THR A 137 -7.55 17.28 -1.79
N TYR A 138 -8.74 17.86 -1.97
CA TYR A 138 -9.58 17.65 -3.15
C TYR A 138 -10.03 18.99 -3.73
N PRO A 139 -9.17 19.75 -4.45
CA PRO A 139 -9.47 21.12 -4.88
C PRO A 139 -10.69 21.27 -5.78
N LYS A 140 -11.09 20.20 -6.50
CA LYS A 140 -12.21 20.18 -7.45
C LYS A 140 -13.38 19.29 -7.02
N MET A 141 -13.30 18.70 -5.83
CA MET A 141 -14.31 17.76 -5.31
C MET A 141 -14.74 18.20 -3.92
N GLU A 142 -15.92 17.79 -3.50
CA GLU A 142 -16.38 18.03 -2.15
C GLU A 142 -15.73 17.02 -1.18
N ALA A 143 -14.86 17.49 -0.29
CA ALA A 143 -14.18 16.64 0.67
C ALA A 143 -15.08 16.24 1.84
N ARG A 144 -15.03 14.97 2.25
CA ARG A 144 -15.72 14.43 3.43
C ARG A 144 -14.80 13.55 4.25
N ARG A 145 -14.68 13.88 5.54
CA ARG A 145 -13.88 13.12 6.50
C ARG A 145 -14.54 11.78 6.83
N VAL A 146 -13.78 10.70 6.74
CA VAL A 146 -14.23 9.36 7.15
C VAL A 146 -14.06 9.23 8.67
N LYS A 147 -15.18 8.99 9.37
CA LYS A 147 -15.22 8.80 10.82
C LYS A 147 -14.57 7.49 11.24
N ALA A 148 -14.33 7.31 12.54
CA ALA A 148 -13.77 6.08 13.12
C ALA A 148 -14.56 4.82 12.73
N THR A 149 -15.87 4.97 12.53
CA THR A 149 -16.79 3.90 12.09
C THR A 149 -16.74 3.58 10.60
N GLY A 150 -15.91 4.29 9.82
CA GLY A 150 -15.82 4.11 8.38
C GLY A 150 -16.88 4.86 7.56
N HIS A 151 -17.67 5.72 8.21
CA HIS A 151 -18.75 6.47 7.56
C HIS A 151 -18.33 7.90 7.24
N ILE A 152 -18.89 8.44 6.15
CA ILE A 152 -18.95 9.87 5.86
C ILE A 152 -20.37 10.39 6.07
N HIS A 153 -20.53 11.70 6.24
CA HIS A 153 -21.82 12.37 6.22
C HIS A 153 -21.98 13.20 4.95
N TYR A 154 -23.10 13.03 4.27
CA TYR A 154 -23.49 13.84 3.12
C TYR A 154 -24.96 14.23 3.26
N GLY A 155 -25.25 15.53 3.39
CA GLY A 155 -26.59 16.00 3.77
C GLY A 155 -27.07 15.33 5.05
N LYS A 156 -28.23 14.68 4.98
CA LYS A 156 -28.83 13.91 6.09
C LYS A 156 -28.40 12.44 6.14
N HIS A 157 -27.60 12.00 5.19
CA HIS A 157 -27.23 10.59 5.04
C HIS A 157 -25.90 10.28 5.72
N SER A 158 -25.81 9.11 6.32
CA SER A 158 -24.57 8.51 6.84
C SER A 158 -24.23 7.30 5.97
N ILE A 159 -23.10 7.36 5.27
CA ILE A 159 -22.73 6.43 4.21
C ILE A 159 -21.50 5.68 4.64
N PHE A 160 -21.55 4.35 4.69
CA PHE A 160 -20.39 3.53 5.00
C PHE A 160 -19.48 3.41 3.76
N ILE A 161 -18.24 3.83 3.88
CA ILE A 161 -17.19 3.70 2.86
C ILE A 161 -16.25 2.57 3.23
N SER A 162 -15.44 2.76 4.28
CA SER A 162 -14.49 1.77 4.79
C SER A 162 -13.86 2.21 6.10
N THR A 163 -13.68 1.29 7.04
CA THR A 163 -12.93 1.55 8.28
C THR A 163 -11.41 1.69 8.02
N ALA A 164 -10.92 1.17 6.90
CA ALA A 164 -9.52 1.32 6.49
C ALA A 164 -9.14 2.79 6.22
N LEU A 165 -10.12 3.62 5.83
CA LEU A 165 -9.96 5.03 5.53
C LEU A 165 -10.27 5.95 6.71
N SER A 166 -10.51 5.38 7.89
CA SER A 166 -10.79 6.16 9.10
C SER A 166 -9.70 7.21 9.37
N GLY A 167 -10.12 8.45 9.53
CA GLY A 167 -9.21 9.58 9.74
C GLY A 167 -8.72 10.25 8.46
N TRP A 168 -9.00 9.73 7.29
CA TRP A 168 -8.75 10.37 5.99
C TRP A 168 -9.99 11.04 5.43
N SER A 169 -9.80 11.99 4.54
CA SER A 169 -10.88 12.54 3.72
C SER A 169 -10.99 11.79 2.38
N VAL A 170 -12.20 11.70 1.87
CA VAL A 170 -12.53 11.25 0.51
C VAL A 170 -13.11 12.41 -0.28
N GLY A 171 -12.87 12.43 -1.60
CA GLY A 171 -13.44 13.42 -2.52
C GLY A 171 -14.71 12.88 -3.17
N LEU A 172 -15.76 13.70 -3.19
CA LEU A 172 -17.00 13.44 -3.92
C LEU A 172 -17.00 14.31 -5.17
N GLU A 173 -16.91 13.67 -6.33
CA GLU A 173 -16.96 14.32 -7.64
C GLU A 173 -18.35 14.12 -8.26
N PRO A 174 -19.12 15.19 -8.55
CA PRO A 174 -20.38 15.03 -9.25
C PRO A 174 -20.18 14.39 -10.63
N CYS A 175 -20.90 13.32 -10.95
CA CYS A 175 -20.81 12.65 -12.26
C CYS A 175 -22.14 12.61 -12.99
N GLU A 176 -23.25 12.50 -12.30
CA GLU A 176 -24.62 12.53 -12.83
C GLU A 176 -25.52 13.29 -11.86
N GLN A 177 -26.81 13.51 -12.23
CA GLN A 177 -27.76 14.13 -11.32
C GLN A 177 -27.90 13.29 -10.03
N ARG A 178 -27.53 13.91 -8.88
CA ARG A 178 -27.55 13.28 -7.55
C ARG A 178 -26.66 12.04 -7.39
N LYS A 179 -25.66 11.87 -8.28
CA LYS A 179 -24.66 10.82 -8.16
C LYS A 179 -23.24 11.40 -8.08
N PHE A 180 -22.40 10.76 -7.31
CA PHE A 180 -21.04 11.20 -7.02
C PHE A 180 -20.07 10.03 -7.13
N ASN A 181 -19.00 10.21 -7.90
CA ASN A 181 -17.84 9.35 -7.80
C ASN A 181 -17.11 9.63 -6.48
N VAL A 182 -16.78 8.60 -5.74
CA VAL A 182 -16.09 8.73 -4.45
C VAL A 182 -14.64 8.33 -4.63
N HIS A 183 -13.73 9.27 -4.36
CA HIS A 183 -12.30 9.10 -4.57
C HIS A 183 -11.53 9.08 -3.26
N PHE A 184 -10.46 8.29 -3.21
CA PHE A 184 -9.41 8.36 -2.20
C PHE A 184 -8.06 8.56 -2.89
N GLY A 185 -7.51 9.78 -2.82
CA GLY A 185 -6.44 10.18 -3.70
C GLY A 185 -6.85 10.04 -5.17
N GLN A 186 -6.11 9.24 -5.92
CA GLN A 186 -6.41 8.94 -7.33
C GLN A 186 -7.32 7.71 -7.51
N LEU A 187 -7.61 6.97 -6.44
CA LEU A 187 -8.41 5.75 -6.51
C LEU A 187 -9.91 6.07 -6.55
N LEU A 188 -10.63 5.57 -7.54
CA LEU A 188 -12.08 5.57 -7.58
C LEU A 188 -12.60 4.42 -6.69
N LEU A 189 -13.14 4.77 -5.51
CA LEU A 189 -13.66 3.80 -4.55
C LEU A 189 -15.03 3.23 -4.95
N GLY A 190 -15.80 3.98 -5.71
CA GLY A 190 -17.15 3.62 -6.12
C GLY A 190 -18.01 4.84 -6.38
N GLN A 191 -19.32 4.62 -6.51
CA GLN A 191 -20.30 5.65 -6.78
C GLN A 191 -21.34 5.74 -5.65
N TYR A 192 -21.60 6.95 -5.19
CA TYR A 192 -22.67 7.26 -4.26
C TYR A 192 -23.88 7.83 -4.99
N ASP A 193 -25.05 7.24 -4.80
CA ASP A 193 -26.34 7.73 -5.29
C ASP A 193 -27.11 8.34 -4.09
N GLU A 194 -27.28 9.67 -4.14
CA GLU A 194 -27.98 10.43 -3.09
C GLU A 194 -29.48 10.14 -3.08
N ALA A 195 -30.08 9.80 -4.23
CA ALA A 195 -31.51 9.58 -4.31
C ALA A 195 -31.98 8.37 -3.49
N ILE A 196 -31.15 7.35 -3.43
CA ILE A 196 -31.42 6.10 -2.70
C ILE A 196 -30.51 5.91 -1.49
N ALA A 197 -29.63 6.90 -1.21
CA ALA A 197 -28.63 6.86 -0.13
C ALA A 197 -27.75 5.61 -0.14
N SER A 198 -27.34 5.15 -1.32
CA SER A 198 -26.58 3.92 -1.51
C SER A 198 -25.18 4.20 -2.05
N PHE A 199 -24.17 3.50 -1.52
CA PHE A 199 -22.80 3.50 -2.04
C PHE A 199 -22.49 2.13 -2.68
N GLN A 200 -22.21 2.16 -3.96
CA GLN A 200 -21.76 0.99 -4.73
C GLN A 200 -20.25 1.03 -4.89
N ARG A 201 -19.57 0.00 -4.39
CA ARG A 201 -18.10 -0.09 -4.49
C ARG A 201 -17.68 -0.38 -5.94
N SER A 202 -16.55 0.19 -6.36
CA SER A 202 -15.87 -0.24 -7.58
C SER A 202 -15.31 -1.64 -7.39
N ASP A 203 -15.37 -2.48 -8.43
CA ASP A 203 -14.70 -3.77 -8.45
C ASP A 203 -13.20 -3.56 -8.69
N ALA A 204 -12.36 -4.20 -7.87
CA ALA A 204 -10.90 -4.12 -7.99
C ALA A 204 -10.36 -4.58 -9.36
N THR A 205 -11.16 -5.31 -10.14
CA THR A 205 -10.81 -5.86 -11.46
C THR A 205 -10.97 -4.89 -12.63
N LYS A 206 -11.60 -3.73 -12.45
CA LYS A 206 -11.87 -2.78 -13.55
C LYS A 206 -10.84 -1.65 -13.69
N THR A 207 -10.04 -1.39 -12.69
CA THR A 207 -9.13 -0.22 -12.64
C THR A 207 -7.89 -0.40 -13.53
N GLU A 208 -7.57 -1.61 -13.98
CA GLU A 208 -6.38 -1.89 -14.81
C GLU A 208 -6.57 -1.71 -16.33
N LYS A 209 -7.79 -1.40 -16.81
CA LYS A 209 -8.08 -1.34 -18.26
C LYS A 209 -8.11 0.06 -18.88
N GLU A 210 -7.98 1.13 -18.10
CA GLU A 210 -8.04 2.50 -18.63
C GLU A 210 -6.69 3.23 -18.71
N SER A 211 -5.58 2.52 -18.50
CA SER A 211 -4.21 3.06 -18.65
C SER A 211 -3.44 2.27 -19.71
N THR A 212 -3.91 2.34 -20.97
CA THR A 212 -3.13 1.90 -22.13
C THR A 212 -3.20 2.94 -23.22
#